data_ca4571c1d46f00560d9b3461d2a49c59
#
_entry.id   ca4571c1d46f00560d9b3461d2a49c59
#
_cell.length_a   1.000
_cell.length_b   1.000
_cell.length_c   1.000
_cell.angle_alpha   90.00
_cell.angle_beta   90.00
_cell.angle_gamma   90.00
#
_symmetry.space_group_name_H-M   'P 1'
#
loop_
_entity.id
_entity.type
_entity.pdbx_description
1 polymer ?
#
loop_
_entity_poly.entity_id
_entity_poly.type
_entity_poly.pdbx_seq_one_letter_code
_entity_poly.pdbx_strand_id
1 'polypeptide(L)'
;TAAELNQAGIFGPANITQLGFNIAGLPAVTMPNFIVRLKHTTANNVSTFVNADSLVTVYSNPNYLPTQTGWNMYNFSTPFLWNGIDNLLVDTAFGITSNWNASGTVQYTSRENGYHFIRNDYSDQTNVFSGGDASSYRPNIKLIVEQADNGPQISVAPASLDFSSIPIGQSSSQQFTIQNYGNAALI
;
A
#
# COMPACT_ATOMS: atom_id res chain seq x y z
N THR A 1 -0.68 5.69 -2.68
CA THR A 1 -1.56 5.74 -3.88
C THR A 1 -1.11 4.71 -4.90
N ALA A 2 -2.02 4.33 -5.83
CA ALA A 2 -1.69 3.45 -6.97
C ALA A 2 -0.53 4.01 -7.80
N ALA A 3 -0.50 5.33 -8.02
CA ALA A 3 0.59 5.98 -8.74
C ALA A 3 1.96 5.77 -8.04
N GLU A 4 2.01 5.83 -6.71
CA GLU A 4 3.24 5.55 -5.95
C GLU A 4 3.64 4.08 -6.03
N LEU A 5 2.69 3.15 -6.05
CA LEU A 5 2.97 1.72 -6.24
C LEU A 5 3.53 1.46 -7.64
N ASN A 6 2.93 2.06 -8.67
CA ASN A 6 3.44 1.96 -10.04
C ASN A 6 4.85 2.58 -10.18
N GLN A 7 5.11 3.72 -9.54
CA GLN A 7 6.43 4.35 -9.51
C GLN A 7 7.47 3.46 -8.80
N ALA A 8 7.05 2.66 -7.82
CA ALA A 8 7.89 1.67 -7.16
C ALA A 8 8.08 0.37 -7.97
N GLY A 9 7.53 0.29 -9.18
CA GLY A 9 7.67 -0.86 -10.08
C GLY A 9 6.62 -1.95 -9.92
N ILE A 10 5.53 -1.67 -9.20
CA ILE A 10 4.42 -2.63 -9.03
C ILE A 10 3.33 -2.27 -10.04
N PHE A 11 3.21 -3.06 -11.09
CA PHE A 11 2.26 -2.86 -12.18
C PHE A 11 1.22 -3.98 -12.19
N GLY A 12 -0.06 -3.61 -12.20
CA GLY A 12 -1.16 -4.58 -12.19
C GLY A 12 -1.33 -5.31 -10.85
N PRO A 13 -2.19 -6.34 -10.83
CA PRO A 13 -2.50 -7.07 -9.59
C PRO A 13 -1.26 -7.69 -8.96
N ALA A 14 -1.15 -7.56 -7.64
CA ALA A 14 0.02 -8.07 -6.90
C ALA A 14 -0.36 -8.48 -5.48
N ASN A 15 0.24 -9.55 -4.99
CA ASN A 15 0.06 -10.02 -3.63
C ASN A 15 1.01 -9.27 -2.68
N ILE A 16 0.47 -8.49 -1.77
CA ILE A 16 1.23 -7.89 -0.69
C ILE A 16 1.31 -8.92 0.42
N THR A 17 2.53 -9.33 0.78
CA THR A 17 2.79 -10.38 1.77
C THR A 17 3.30 -9.83 3.10
N GLN A 18 3.86 -8.62 3.09
CA GLN A 18 4.32 -7.94 4.29
C GLN A 18 4.16 -6.43 4.17
N LEU A 19 3.98 -5.78 5.32
CA LEU A 19 4.08 -4.34 5.47
C LEU A 19 5.00 -4.05 6.67
N GLY A 20 5.74 -2.97 6.62
CA GLY A 20 6.54 -2.52 7.75
C GLY A 20 6.51 -1.02 7.94
N PHE A 21 6.70 -0.59 9.18
CA PHE A 21 6.95 0.81 9.55
C PHE A 21 8.41 1.02 9.93
N ASN A 22 8.92 2.20 9.63
CA ASN A 22 10.26 2.59 10.05
C ASN A 22 10.19 3.24 11.43
N ILE A 23 10.51 2.47 12.46
CA ILE A 23 10.46 2.91 13.88
C ILE A 23 11.62 3.87 14.13
N ALA A 24 11.31 5.07 14.56
CA ALA A 24 12.30 6.11 14.93
C ALA A 24 12.61 6.11 16.42
N GLY A 25 11.62 5.85 17.27
CA GLY A 25 11.77 5.73 18.70
C GLY A 25 10.93 4.57 19.24
N LEU A 26 11.52 3.80 20.15
CA LEU A 26 10.83 2.64 20.73
C LEU A 26 9.82 3.07 21.80
N PRO A 27 8.60 2.49 21.80
CA PRO A 27 7.71 2.62 22.95
C PRO A 27 8.27 1.82 24.13
N ALA A 28 8.00 2.26 25.35
CA ALA A 28 8.40 1.55 26.55
C ALA A 28 7.33 0.56 27.06
N VAL A 29 6.15 0.54 26.43
CA VAL A 29 5.06 -0.35 26.82
C VAL A 29 4.48 -1.06 25.61
N THR A 30 3.97 -2.26 25.87
CA THR A 30 3.28 -3.10 24.87
C THR A 30 2.03 -2.42 24.36
N MET A 31 1.79 -2.54 23.06
CA MET A 31 0.54 -2.19 22.38
C MET A 31 -0.37 -3.42 22.35
N PRO A 32 -1.41 -3.49 23.21
CA PRO A 32 -2.30 -4.64 23.22
C PRO A 32 -3.18 -4.67 21.99
N ASN A 33 -3.47 -5.87 21.50
CA ASN A 33 -4.34 -6.08 20.33
C ASN A 33 -3.92 -5.26 19.10
N PHE A 34 -2.62 -5.15 18.85
CA PHE A 34 -2.11 -4.45 17.68
C PHE A 34 -2.56 -5.16 16.39
N ILE A 35 -3.17 -4.40 15.49
CA ILE A 35 -3.68 -4.89 14.20
C ILE A 35 -3.22 -4.01 13.05
N VAL A 36 -3.03 -4.63 11.89
CA VAL A 36 -2.85 -3.95 10.60
C VAL A 36 -3.94 -4.43 9.67
N ARG A 37 -4.62 -3.48 9.03
CA ARG A 37 -5.71 -3.74 8.07
C ARG A 37 -5.44 -2.99 6.77
N LEU A 38 -5.85 -3.60 5.67
CA LEU A 38 -5.74 -3.02 4.33
C LEU A 38 -7.10 -3.02 3.65
N LYS A 39 -7.28 -2.06 2.73
CA LYS A 39 -8.39 -2.08 1.76
C LYS A 39 -8.03 -1.29 0.52
N HIS A 40 -8.73 -1.58 -0.57
CA HIS A 40 -8.75 -0.73 -1.75
C HIS A 40 -9.59 0.53 -1.49
N THR A 41 -9.18 1.65 -2.06
CA THR A 41 -9.92 2.91 -1.94
C THR A 41 -9.66 3.80 -3.15
N THR A 42 -10.65 4.58 -3.53
CA THR A 42 -10.50 5.66 -4.52
C THR A 42 -10.08 6.98 -3.87
N ALA A 43 -10.06 7.06 -2.53
CA ALA A 43 -9.65 8.26 -1.82
C ALA A 43 -8.16 8.59 -2.05
N ASN A 44 -7.87 9.86 -2.34
CA ASN A 44 -6.50 10.35 -2.57
C ASN A 44 -5.86 10.94 -1.30
N ASN A 45 -6.63 11.13 -0.26
CA ASN A 45 -6.19 11.60 1.06
C ASN A 45 -7.12 11.04 2.14
N VAL A 46 -6.78 11.29 3.39
CA VAL A 46 -7.52 10.85 4.57
C VAL A 46 -7.86 12.05 5.48
N SER A 47 -8.41 13.11 4.89
CA SER A 47 -8.91 14.28 5.66
C SER A 47 -10.00 13.91 6.67
N THR A 48 -10.71 12.82 6.42
CA THR A 48 -11.64 12.14 7.32
C THR A 48 -11.35 10.65 7.31
N PHE A 49 -11.89 9.89 8.28
CA PHE A 49 -11.81 8.44 8.19
C PHE A 49 -12.47 7.94 6.90
N VAL A 50 -11.74 7.08 6.18
CA VAL A 50 -12.29 6.34 5.06
C VAL A 50 -13.20 5.26 5.63
N ASN A 51 -14.37 5.05 4.99
CA ASN A 51 -15.32 4.01 5.40
C ASN A 51 -14.60 2.69 5.72
N ALA A 52 -14.95 2.09 6.85
CA ALA A 52 -14.35 0.85 7.36
C ALA A 52 -14.80 -0.42 6.61
N ASP A 53 -15.83 -0.33 5.77
CA ASP A 53 -16.32 -1.47 5.00
C ASP A 53 -15.18 -2.07 4.16
N SER A 54 -15.10 -3.39 4.14
CA SER A 54 -14.09 -4.15 3.40
C SER A 54 -12.63 -3.97 3.89
N LEU A 55 -12.41 -3.47 5.11
CA LEU A 55 -11.11 -3.57 5.77
C LEU A 55 -10.77 -5.03 6.04
N VAL A 56 -9.63 -5.47 5.53
CA VAL A 56 -9.11 -6.82 5.74
C VAL A 56 -7.99 -6.78 6.76
N THR A 57 -8.14 -7.50 7.88
CA THR A 57 -7.05 -7.69 8.84
C THR A 57 -6.01 -8.61 8.24
N VAL A 58 -4.80 -8.10 8.04
CA VAL A 58 -3.66 -8.83 7.44
C VAL A 58 -2.62 -9.24 8.48
N TYR A 59 -2.57 -8.54 9.60
CA TYR A 59 -1.69 -8.85 10.73
C TYR A 59 -2.38 -8.52 12.05
N SER A 60 -2.16 -9.37 13.05
CA SER A 60 -2.56 -9.11 14.43
C SER A 60 -1.54 -9.67 15.42
N ASN A 61 -1.35 -8.95 16.53
CA ASN A 61 -0.52 -9.41 17.64
C ASN A 61 -1.17 -8.94 18.95
N PRO A 62 -1.53 -9.85 19.85
CA PRO A 62 -2.20 -9.48 21.10
C PRO A 62 -1.34 -8.61 22.03
N ASN A 63 0.00 -8.68 21.90
CA ASN A 63 0.95 -7.96 22.77
C ASN A 63 2.17 -7.51 21.97
N TYR A 64 1.98 -6.55 21.05
CA TYR A 64 3.05 -6.08 20.20
C TYR A 64 3.95 -5.07 20.94
N LEU A 65 5.25 -5.31 20.92
CA LEU A 65 6.28 -4.38 21.39
C LEU A 65 7.46 -4.43 20.39
N PRO A 66 7.71 -3.37 19.61
CA PRO A 66 8.90 -3.32 18.79
C PRO A 66 10.15 -3.25 19.68
N THR A 67 11.16 -4.05 19.34
CA THR A 67 12.40 -4.18 20.12
C THR A 67 13.60 -3.50 19.49
N GLN A 68 13.44 -2.97 18.27
CA GLN A 68 14.50 -2.29 17.52
C GLN A 68 13.96 -1.13 16.70
N THR A 69 14.77 -0.11 16.51
CA THR A 69 14.51 0.97 15.54
C THR A 69 14.76 0.49 14.10
N GLY A 70 14.33 1.29 13.11
CA GLY A 70 14.40 0.91 11.71
C GLY A 70 13.16 0.16 11.25
N TRP A 71 13.29 -0.60 10.16
CA TRP A 71 12.17 -1.30 9.55
C TRP A 71 11.72 -2.50 10.38
N ASN A 72 10.51 -2.43 10.91
CA ASN A 72 9.82 -3.53 11.59
C ASN A 72 8.74 -4.06 10.65
N MET A 73 8.93 -5.29 10.16
CA MET A 73 8.07 -5.92 9.15
C MET A 73 7.02 -6.82 9.81
N TYR A 74 5.79 -6.74 9.33
CA TYR A 74 4.65 -7.56 9.73
C TYR A 74 4.34 -8.56 8.63
N ASN A 75 4.53 -9.85 8.90
CA ASN A 75 4.19 -10.93 7.98
C ASN A 75 2.68 -11.13 7.99
N PHE A 76 2.05 -11.05 6.84
CA PHE A 76 0.62 -11.21 6.73
C PHE A 76 0.22 -12.68 6.93
N SER A 77 -0.86 -12.91 7.65
CA SER A 77 -1.44 -14.24 7.81
C SER A 77 -2.00 -14.78 6.49
N THR A 78 -2.49 -13.87 5.65
CA THR A 78 -2.95 -14.13 4.28
C THR A 78 -2.53 -12.96 3.41
N PRO A 79 -1.91 -13.19 2.24
CA PRO A 79 -1.56 -12.12 1.32
C PRO A 79 -2.76 -11.25 0.97
N PHE A 80 -2.55 -9.95 0.87
CA PHE A 80 -3.55 -9.02 0.38
C PHE A 80 -3.36 -8.80 -1.11
N LEU A 81 -4.31 -9.23 -1.91
CA LEU A 81 -4.29 -8.99 -3.36
C LEU A 81 -4.65 -7.53 -3.65
N TRP A 82 -3.64 -6.72 -4.01
CA TRP A 82 -3.89 -5.41 -4.60
C TRP A 82 -4.36 -5.57 -6.05
N ASN A 83 -5.40 -4.85 -6.44
CA ASN A 83 -6.05 -5.00 -7.75
C ASN A 83 -5.32 -4.29 -8.92
N GLY A 84 -4.21 -3.57 -8.65
CA GLY A 84 -3.44 -2.87 -9.67
C GLY A 84 -3.99 -1.50 -10.09
N ILE A 85 -5.11 -1.07 -9.55
CA ILE A 85 -5.86 0.12 -10.00
C ILE A 85 -6.11 1.10 -8.86
N ASP A 86 -6.68 0.61 -7.75
CA ASP A 86 -7.11 1.45 -6.65
C ASP A 86 -5.94 1.86 -5.74
N ASN A 87 -6.13 2.94 -5.02
CA ASN A 87 -5.24 3.29 -3.92
C ASN A 87 -5.34 2.25 -2.79
N LEU A 88 -4.28 2.12 -2.02
CA LEU A 88 -4.22 1.26 -0.84
C LEU A 88 -4.40 2.10 0.42
N LEU A 89 -5.44 1.84 1.21
CA LEU A 89 -5.57 2.34 2.56
C LEU A 89 -4.86 1.36 3.51
N VAL A 90 -4.02 1.91 4.38
CA VAL A 90 -3.39 1.21 5.49
C VAL A 90 -3.99 1.74 6.77
N ASP A 91 -4.56 0.87 7.56
CA ASP A 91 -5.09 1.18 8.88
C ASP A 91 -4.33 0.37 9.94
N THR A 92 -3.99 1.02 11.04
CA THR A 92 -3.35 0.39 12.20
C THR A 92 -4.02 0.85 13.46
N ALA A 93 -4.25 -0.08 14.37
CA ALA A 93 -4.83 0.22 15.65
C ALA A 93 -4.25 -0.68 16.76
N PHE A 94 -4.38 -0.23 17.99
CA PHE A 94 -4.07 -1.02 19.19
C PHE A 94 -4.97 -0.57 20.34
N GLY A 95 -5.12 -1.42 21.32
CA GLY A 95 -5.93 -1.15 22.50
C GLY A 95 -5.25 -0.20 23.50
N ILE A 96 -5.89 -0.03 24.64
CA ILE A 96 -5.43 0.88 25.69
C ILE A 96 -4.11 0.38 26.27
N THR A 97 -3.09 1.24 26.25
CA THR A 97 -1.80 0.97 26.88
C THR A 97 -1.81 1.32 28.37
N SER A 98 -0.95 0.67 29.15
CA SER A 98 -0.84 0.95 30.59
C SER A 98 -0.19 2.30 30.93
N ASN A 99 0.50 2.92 29.96
CA ASN A 99 1.21 4.18 30.15
C ASN A 99 1.35 4.94 28.84
N TRP A 100 0.65 6.05 28.71
CA TRP A 100 0.66 6.90 27.51
C TRP A 100 1.94 7.74 27.33
N ASN A 101 2.71 7.98 28.41
CA ASN A 101 3.98 8.73 28.34
C ASN A 101 5.12 7.97 27.63
N ALA A 102 4.90 6.71 27.32
CA ALA A 102 5.91 5.83 26.73
C ALA A 102 5.70 5.62 25.22
N SER A 103 5.24 6.63 24.52
CA SER A 103 4.93 6.57 23.09
C SER A 103 6.15 6.27 22.22
N GLY A 104 5.97 5.35 21.28
CA GLY A 104 6.91 5.17 20.17
C GLY A 104 6.68 6.18 19.06
N THR A 105 7.66 6.30 18.18
CA THR A 105 7.56 7.16 16.99
C THR A 105 7.99 6.42 15.73
N VAL A 106 7.45 6.86 14.59
CA VAL A 106 7.81 6.32 13.27
C VAL A 106 8.36 7.44 12.38
N GLN A 107 9.22 7.09 11.45
CA GLN A 107 9.61 8.01 10.38
C GLN A 107 8.42 8.31 9.48
N TYR A 108 8.34 9.55 9.02
CA TYR A 108 7.24 10.02 8.19
C TYR A 108 7.71 10.87 7.02
N THR A 109 6.85 11.01 6.02
CA THR A 109 7.00 11.97 4.92
C THR A 109 5.84 12.96 4.98
N SER A 110 6.13 14.25 4.81
CA SER A 110 5.09 15.28 4.80
C SER A 110 4.19 15.13 3.56
N ARG A 111 2.90 14.94 3.80
CA ARG A 111 1.86 14.91 2.76
C ARG A 111 0.56 15.42 3.35
N GLU A 112 -0.01 16.45 2.75
CA GLU A 112 -1.27 17.04 3.21
C GLU A 112 -2.37 15.98 3.33
N ASN A 113 -3.01 15.91 4.50
CA ASN A 113 -4.03 14.92 4.82
C ASN A 113 -3.62 13.47 4.51
N GLY A 114 -2.33 13.18 4.66
CA GLY A 114 -1.78 11.85 4.38
C GLY A 114 -1.90 10.85 5.53
N TYR A 115 -2.37 11.31 6.69
CA TYR A 115 -2.60 10.52 7.89
C TYR A 115 -3.84 11.05 8.60
N HIS A 116 -4.68 10.14 9.09
CA HIS A 116 -5.82 10.44 9.95
C HIS A 116 -5.74 9.57 11.19
N PHE A 117 -6.02 10.12 12.36
CA PHE A 117 -5.89 9.38 13.61
C PHE A 117 -6.98 9.75 14.62
N ILE A 118 -7.29 8.80 15.46
CA ILE A 118 -8.06 9.00 16.67
C ILE A 118 -7.30 8.38 17.85
N ARG A 119 -7.39 8.98 19.01
CA ARG A 119 -6.82 8.44 20.25
C ARG A 119 -7.73 8.77 21.43
N ASN A 120 -7.72 7.89 22.40
CA ASN A 120 -8.40 8.10 23.68
C ASN A 120 -7.67 7.30 24.75
N ASP A 121 -7.36 7.95 25.88
CA ASP A 121 -6.61 7.33 26.97
C ASP A 121 -7.50 6.45 27.88
N TYR A 122 -8.83 6.51 27.71
CA TYR A 122 -9.81 5.87 28.58
C TYR A 122 -10.69 4.84 27.90
N SER A 123 -10.70 4.79 26.57
CA SER A 123 -11.52 3.84 25.81
C SER A 123 -10.79 3.33 24.58
N ASP A 124 -11.01 2.05 24.27
CA ASP A 124 -10.44 1.39 23.10
C ASP A 124 -11.00 2.02 21.81
N GLN A 125 -10.11 2.43 20.93
CA GLN A 125 -10.42 3.05 19.63
C GLN A 125 -10.15 2.14 18.44
N THR A 126 -9.81 0.87 18.66
CA THR A 126 -9.42 -0.07 17.59
C THR A 126 -10.45 -0.23 16.48
N ASN A 127 -11.72 -0.01 16.77
CA ASN A 127 -12.81 -0.13 15.80
C ASN A 127 -13.67 1.16 15.71
N VAL A 128 -13.07 2.30 16.02
CA VAL A 128 -13.73 3.61 15.85
C VAL A 128 -13.22 4.25 14.55
N PHE A 129 -14.16 4.57 13.65
CA PHE A 129 -13.87 5.12 12.31
C PHE A 129 -14.61 6.43 12.07
N SER A 130 -14.74 7.25 13.10
CA SER A 130 -15.39 8.56 13.04
C SER A 130 -14.73 9.53 14.01
N GLY A 131 -14.74 10.82 13.69
CA GLY A 131 -14.04 11.83 14.46
C GLY A 131 -12.53 11.79 14.23
N GLY A 132 -11.75 12.25 15.20
CA GLY A 132 -10.29 12.34 15.08
C GLY A 132 -9.81 13.52 14.25
N ASP A 133 -8.53 13.53 13.96
CA ASP A 133 -7.85 14.64 13.27
C ASP A 133 -7.01 14.16 12.09
N ALA A 134 -6.99 14.95 11.02
CA ALA A 134 -6.08 14.76 9.91
C ALA A 134 -4.72 15.38 10.20
N SER A 135 -3.67 14.80 9.64
CA SER A 135 -2.30 15.24 9.80
C SER A 135 -1.53 15.09 8.49
N SER A 136 -0.49 15.88 8.35
CA SER A 136 0.47 15.77 7.23
C SER A 136 1.63 14.81 7.51
N TYR A 137 1.69 14.18 8.66
CA TYR A 137 2.77 13.26 9.05
C TYR A 137 2.48 11.83 8.61
N ARG A 138 2.47 11.57 7.30
CA ARG A 138 2.20 10.24 6.76
C ARG A 138 3.34 9.27 7.10
N PRO A 139 3.08 8.20 7.89
CA PRO A 139 4.10 7.20 8.21
C PRO A 139 4.72 6.60 6.95
N ASN A 140 6.05 6.42 6.96
CA ASN A 140 6.75 5.71 5.90
C ASN A 140 6.48 4.22 6.03
N ILE A 141 6.06 3.60 4.94
CA ILE A 141 5.81 2.16 4.87
C ILE A 141 6.77 1.49 3.89
N LYS A 142 7.06 0.22 4.14
CA LYS A 142 7.72 -0.70 3.22
C LYS A 142 6.79 -1.87 2.96
N LEU A 143 6.65 -2.26 1.71
CA LEU A 143 5.87 -3.42 1.30
C LEU A 143 6.81 -4.48 0.75
N ILE A 144 6.51 -5.76 1.03
CA ILE A 144 7.02 -6.91 0.27
C ILE A 144 5.87 -7.38 -0.59
N VAL A 145 6.13 -7.46 -1.89
CA VAL A 145 5.11 -7.70 -2.90
C VAL A 145 5.57 -8.82 -3.82
N GLU A 146 4.68 -9.76 -4.08
CA GLU A 146 4.84 -10.79 -5.09
C GLU A 146 3.86 -10.46 -6.22
N GLN A 147 4.37 -10.36 -7.45
CA GLN A 147 3.50 -10.13 -8.60
C GLN A 147 2.49 -11.28 -8.69
N ALA A 148 1.20 -10.96 -8.74
CA ALA A 148 0.18 -11.99 -8.95
C ALA A 148 0.43 -12.69 -10.30
N ASP A 149 0.28 -14.01 -10.32
CA ASP A 149 0.39 -14.75 -11.57
C ASP A 149 -0.83 -14.42 -12.45
N ASN A 150 -0.60 -13.59 -13.46
CA ASN A 150 -1.61 -13.15 -14.41
C ASN A 150 -1.28 -13.64 -15.84
N GLY A 151 -0.35 -14.58 -15.96
CA GLY A 151 0.12 -15.09 -17.24
C GLY A 151 0.83 -14.04 -18.10
N PRO A 152 1.01 -14.29 -19.40
CA PRO A 152 1.54 -13.29 -20.32
C PRO A 152 0.49 -12.20 -20.59
N GLN A 153 0.91 -10.94 -20.55
CA GLN A 153 0.08 -9.77 -20.82
C GLN A 153 0.75 -8.93 -21.92
N ILE A 154 0.21 -8.98 -23.11
CA ILE A 154 0.79 -8.31 -24.28
C ILE A 154 0.24 -6.89 -24.44
N SER A 155 1.12 -5.94 -24.76
CA SER A 155 0.77 -4.63 -25.31
C SER A 155 1.57 -4.38 -26.57
N VAL A 156 0.92 -3.78 -27.55
CA VAL A 156 1.52 -3.43 -28.85
C VAL A 156 1.29 -1.93 -29.10
N ALA A 157 2.38 -1.21 -29.36
CA ALA A 157 2.32 0.23 -29.64
C ALA A 157 3.21 0.59 -30.85
N PRO A 158 2.67 1.33 -31.84
CA PRO A 158 1.26 1.72 -31.99
C PRO A 158 0.37 0.51 -32.32
N ALA A 159 -0.94 0.63 -32.07
CA ALA A 159 -1.92 -0.45 -32.32
C ALA A 159 -2.17 -0.70 -33.83
N SER A 160 -1.79 0.23 -34.70
CA SER A 160 -1.88 0.12 -36.15
C SER A 160 -0.73 0.86 -36.81
N LEU A 161 -0.28 0.37 -37.97
CA LEU A 161 0.72 1.01 -38.82
C LEU A 161 0.07 1.42 -40.14
N ASP A 162 0.19 2.70 -40.50
CA ASP A 162 -0.29 3.21 -41.78
C ASP A 162 0.93 3.44 -42.70
N PHE A 163 1.05 2.66 -43.75
CA PHE A 163 2.11 2.76 -44.73
C PHE A 163 1.78 3.74 -45.86
N SER A 164 0.58 4.33 -45.84
CA SER A 164 0.10 5.25 -46.91
C SER A 164 0.27 4.64 -48.33
N SER A 165 0.43 5.48 -49.35
CA SER A 165 0.67 5.01 -50.73
C SER A 165 2.15 4.81 -50.96
N ILE A 166 2.58 3.58 -51.32
CA ILE A 166 3.94 3.25 -51.70
C ILE A 166 4.05 3.08 -53.19
N PRO A 167 4.87 3.87 -53.89
CA PRO A 167 5.07 3.73 -55.35
C PRO A 167 5.62 2.34 -55.72
N ILE A 168 5.26 1.86 -56.91
CA ILE A 168 5.74 0.59 -57.43
C ILE A 168 7.27 0.57 -57.45
N GLY A 169 7.87 -0.47 -56.87
CA GLY A 169 9.33 -0.63 -56.75
C GLY A 169 9.99 0.05 -55.54
N GLN A 170 9.21 0.70 -54.70
CA GLN A 170 9.64 1.28 -53.44
C GLN A 170 9.19 0.42 -52.23
N SER A 171 9.85 0.59 -51.12
CA SER A 171 9.49 -0.05 -49.83
C SER A 171 9.39 1.00 -48.71
N SER A 172 8.56 0.73 -47.72
CA SER A 172 8.49 1.51 -46.49
C SER A 172 8.57 0.59 -45.29
N SER A 173 9.16 1.07 -44.22
CA SER A 173 9.24 0.32 -42.95
C SER A 173 8.78 1.20 -41.81
N GLN A 174 8.06 0.60 -40.88
CA GLN A 174 7.65 1.22 -39.62
C GLN A 174 7.98 0.26 -38.48
N GLN A 175 8.15 0.82 -37.28
CA GLN A 175 8.44 0.04 -36.09
C GLN A 175 7.21 0.00 -35.17
N PHE A 176 7.04 -1.11 -34.51
CA PHE A 176 6.14 -1.25 -33.37
C PHE A 176 6.89 -1.92 -32.22
N THR A 177 6.42 -1.65 -31.01
CA THR A 177 6.97 -2.23 -29.79
C THR A 177 5.99 -3.24 -29.22
N ILE A 178 6.47 -4.43 -28.89
CA ILE A 178 5.73 -5.42 -28.12
C ILE A 178 6.30 -5.42 -26.72
N GLN A 179 5.44 -5.25 -25.73
CA GLN A 179 5.82 -5.34 -24.31
C GLN A 179 5.00 -6.42 -23.62
N ASN A 180 5.67 -7.16 -22.74
CA ASN A 180 5.01 -8.09 -21.84
C ASN A 180 4.91 -7.46 -20.45
N TYR A 181 3.70 -7.15 -20.01
CA TYR A 181 3.42 -6.66 -18.66
C TYR A 181 3.03 -7.78 -17.70
N GLY A 182 2.91 -9.02 -18.21
CA GLY A 182 2.67 -10.20 -17.40
C GLY A 182 3.94 -10.77 -16.80
N ASN A 183 3.80 -11.76 -15.95
CA ASN A 183 4.90 -12.44 -15.28
C ASN A 183 5.24 -13.81 -15.90
N ALA A 184 4.56 -14.22 -16.96
CA ALA A 184 4.90 -15.38 -17.76
C ALA A 184 5.47 -14.97 -19.14
N ALA A 185 6.28 -15.82 -19.75
CA ALA A 185 6.82 -15.58 -21.08
C ALA A 185 5.73 -15.52 -22.14
N LEU A 186 5.92 -14.65 -23.15
CA LEU A 186 5.16 -14.73 -24.41
C LEU A 186 5.77 -15.86 -25.23
N ILE A 187 5.01 -16.90 -25.47
CA ILE A 187 5.39 -18.06 -26.29
C ILE A 187 4.58 -18.07 -27.58
#